data_bd1ad90490ea9fc0d2a2791b0f5df910
#
_entry.id   bd1ad90490ea9fc0d2a2791b0f5df910
#
_cell.length_a   1.000
_cell.length_b   1.000
_cell.length_c   1.000
_cell.angle_alpha   90.00
_cell.angle_beta   90.00
_cell.angle_gamma   90.00
#
_symmetry.space_group_name_H-M   'P 1'
#
loop_
_entity.id
_entity.type
_entity.pdbx_description
1 polymer ?
#
loop_
_entity_poly.entity_id
_entity_poly.type
_entity_poly.pdbx_seq_one_letter_code
_entity_poly.pdbx_strand_id
1 'polypeptide(L)'
;MKIEWIGHACFRLTANNGTVVITDPYDASVGIDMIPLEADLITMSHEHHDHNETSMIVGKPVIVHGGETASVGGVSASAVCSYHDDVQGAKRGPNAIRIFEIDGMKVVHMGDQGCMPDEAALAAISGADVMLIPVGGTYTVDAQGAKAIIERARPRCVIPMHVKTKRCPYPIDKADAFLKIMGAVDIKPVDVLEMTKDNVPCGVVLMKPMADEL
;
A
#
# COMPACT_ATOMS: atom_id res chain seq x y z
N MET A 1 14.64 6.27 4.91
CA MET A 1 13.48 6.15 3.98
C MET A 1 12.39 7.13 4.37
N LYS A 2 11.66 7.66 3.39
CA LYS A 2 10.48 8.51 3.56
C LYS A 2 9.27 7.86 2.86
N ILE A 3 8.10 7.93 3.49
CA ILE A 3 6.82 7.46 2.94
C ILE A 3 5.85 8.65 2.87
N GLU A 4 5.18 8.80 1.74
CA GLU A 4 4.13 9.79 1.50
C GLU A 4 2.93 9.09 0.85
N TRP A 5 1.73 9.37 1.32
CA TRP A 5 0.52 8.81 0.75
C TRP A 5 -0.05 9.75 -0.31
N ILE A 6 0.01 9.35 -1.57
CA ILE A 6 -0.53 10.15 -2.69
C ILE A 6 -2.05 10.12 -2.65
N GLY A 7 -2.63 8.94 -2.38
CA GLY A 7 -4.07 8.68 -2.27
C GLY A 7 -4.38 7.22 -2.62
N HIS A 8 -5.56 6.74 -2.25
CA HIS A 8 -6.02 5.38 -2.53
C HIS A 8 -5.02 4.31 -2.07
N ALA A 9 -4.41 3.56 -2.99
CA ALA A 9 -3.31 2.62 -2.73
C ALA A 9 -1.95 3.15 -3.24
N CYS A 10 -1.89 4.40 -3.70
CA CYS A 10 -0.69 4.99 -4.26
C CYS A 10 0.17 5.64 -3.17
N PHE A 11 1.40 5.18 -3.05
CA PHE A 11 2.42 5.74 -2.15
C PHE A 11 3.67 6.12 -2.91
N ARG A 12 4.37 7.13 -2.40
CA ARG A 12 5.75 7.42 -2.76
C ARG A 12 6.67 6.97 -1.63
N LEU A 13 7.57 6.04 -1.95
CA LEU A 13 8.64 5.57 -1.07
C LEU A 13 9.94 6.16 -1.58
N THR A 14 10.62 6.96 -0.75
CA THR A 14 11.91 7.57 -1.12
C THR A 14 13.01 6.99 -0.25
N ALA A 15 13.97 6.31 -0.88
CA ALA A 15 15.16 5.79 -0.19
C ALA A 15 16.12 6.92 0.22
N ASN A 16 17.00 6.65 1.17
CA ASN A 16 17.99 7.64 1.66
C ASN A 16 18.93 8.15 0.57
N ASN A 17 19.17 7.36 -0.47
CA ASN A 17 20.00 7.75 -1.63
C ASN A 17 19.22 8.53 -2.70
N GLY A 18 17.93 8.82 -2.48
CA GLY A 18 17.08 9.55 -3.39
C GLY A 18 16.28 8.69 -4.38
N THR A 19 16.47 7.36 -4.42
CA THR A 19 15.68 6.47 -5.29
C THR A 19 14.20 6.53 -4.90
N VAL A 20 13.33 6.75 -5.89
CA VAL A 20 11.89 6.92 -5.70
C VAL A 20 11.12 5.74 -6.28
N VAL A 21 10.26 5.13 -5.46
CA VAL A 21 9.29 4.11 -5.86
C VAL A 21 7.90 4.70 -5.76
N ILE A 22 7.07 4.48 -6.80
CA ILE A 22 5.63 4.76 -6.77
C ILE A 22 4.88 3.43 -6.82
N THR A 23 3.93 3.23 -5.91
CA THR A 23 3.06 2.05 -5.88
C THR A 23 1.69 2.40 -6.45
N ASP A 24 1.10 1.50 -7.21
CA ASP A 24 -0.31 1.52 -7.65
C ASP A 24 -0.84 2.93 -8.03
N PRO A 25 -0.27 3.59 -9.05
CA PRO A 25 -0.76 4.88 -9.51
C PRO A 25 -2.17 4.75 -10.10
N TYR A 26 -3.05 5.72 -9.86
CA TYR A 26 -4.49 5.65 -10.13
C TYR A 26 -4.97 6.71 -11.12
N ASP A 27 -6.11 6.48 -11.74
CA ASP A 27 -6.79 7.42 -12.61
C ASP A 27 -7.81 8.31 -11.85
N ALA A 28 -8.46 9.22 -12.57
CA ALA A 28 -9.41 10.17 -11.98
C ALA A 28 -10.67 9.53 -11.36
N SER A 29 -10.93 8.24 -11.60
CA SER A 29 -12.09 7.53 -11.04
C SER A 29 -12.05 7.42 -9.51
N VAL A 30 -10.85 7.51 -8.92
CA VAL A 30 -10.65 7.57 -7.46
C VAL A 30 -11.21 8.86 -6.85
N GLY A 31 -11.50 9.89 -7.69
CA GLY A 31 -12.00 11.19 -7.25
C GLY A 31 -10.91 12.15 -6.77
N ILE A 32 -9.66 11.71 -6.77
CA ILE A 32 -8.48 12.49 -6.40
C ILE A 32 -7.65 12.70 -7.68
N ASP A 33 -7.32 13.93 -8.00
CA ASP A 33 -6.49 14.20 -9.16
C ASP A 33 -5.05 13.73 -8.91
N MET A 34 -4.53 12.88 -9.79
CA MET A 34 -3.13 12.49 -9.74
C MET A 34 -2.25 13.70 -10.11
N ILE A 35 -1.26 13.97 -9.30
CA ILE A 35 -0.24 14.99 -9.59
C ILE A 35 0.91 14.38 -10.40
N PRO A 36 1.67 15.16 -11.18
CA PRO A 36 2.89 14.66 -11.82
C PRO A 36 3.88 14.12 -10.77
N LEU A 37 4.33 12.88 -10.94
CA LEU A 37 5.26 12.22 -10.04
C LEU A 37 6.51 11.75 -10.80
N GLU A 38 7.68 12.08 -10.28
CA GLU A 38 8.93 11.48 -10.72
C GLU A 38 9.13 10.14 -10.00
N ALA A 39 9.60 9.12 -10.73
CA ALA A 39 9.87 7.80 -10.19
C ALA A 39 11.06 7.13 -10.91
N ASP A 40 11.80 6.31 -10.18
CA ASP A 40 12.79 5.39 -10.71
C ASP A 40 12.19 3.99 -10.91
N LEU A 41 11.22 3.62 -10.08
CA LEU A 41 10.50 2.36 -10.11
C LEU A 41 9.01 2.58 -9.89
N ILE A 42 8.18 1.94 -10.70
CA ILE A 42 6.73 1.85 -10.49
C ILE A 42 6.37 0.39 -10.31
N THR A 43 5.50 0.12 -9.35
CA THR A 43 4.96 -1.21 -9.14
C THR A 43 3.44 -1.19 -9.18
N MET A 44 2.85 -2.17 -9.84
CA MET A 44 1.40 -2.37 -9.92
C MET A 44 1.04 -3.72 -9.30
N SER A 45 0.12 -3.71 -8.35
CA SER A 45 -0.36 -4.94 -7.70
C SER A 45 -1.25 -5.75 -8.64
N HIS A 46 -2.03 -5.08 -9.49
CA HIS A 46 -2.95 -5.68 -10.46
C HIS A 46 -3.36 -4.66 -11.55
N GLU A 47 -4.20 -5.09 -12.51
CA GLU A 47 -4.46 -4.32 -13.73
C GLU A 47 -5.77 -3.50 -13.72
N HIS A 48 -6.35 -3.20 -12.56
CA HIS A 48 -7.47 -2.26 -12.50
C HIS A 48 -6.98 -0.83 -12.69
N HIS A 49 -7.81 0.01 -13.34
CA HIS A 49 -7.46 1.37 -13.74
C HIS A 49 -7.14 2.32 -12.57
N ASP A 50 -7.62 1.98 -11.40
CA ASP A 50 -7.33 2.69 -10.14
C ASP A 50 -6.02 2.23 -9.46
N HIS A 51 -5.20 1.38 -10.15
CA HIS A 51 -3.90 0.88 -9.68
C HIS A 51 -2.79 0.84 -10.74
N ASN A 52 -3.11 1.13 -12.03
CA ASN A 52 -2.14 0.97 -13.13
C ASN A 52 -2.02 2.20 -14.06
N GLU A 53 -2.45 3.37 -13.63
CA GLU A 53 -2.42 4.58 -14.45
C GLU A 53 -1.05 5.31 -14.36
N THR A 54 -0.33 5.38 -15.46
CA THR A 54 1.02 5.94 -15.52
C THR A 54 1.15 7.26 -16.30
N SER A 55 0.06 7.80 -16.83
CA SER A 55 0.13 9.01 -17.68
C SER A 55 0.70 10.24 -16.97
N MET A 56 0.60 10.29 -15.64
CA MET A 56 1.13 11.37 -14.82
C MET A 56 2.54 11.09 -14.26
N ILE A 57 3.14 9.99 -14.67
CA ILE A 57 4.51 9.68 -14.26
C ILE A 57 5.50 10.35 -15.19
N VAL A 58 6.45 11.06 -14.60
CA VAL A 58 7.50 11.78 -15.32
C VAL A 58 8.80 10.99 -15.30
N GLY A 59 9.55 11.02 -16.41
CA GLY A 59 10.82 10.33 -16.52
C GLY A 59 10.71 9.01 -17.30
N LYS A 60 11.58 8.06 -16.97
CA LYS A 60 11.65 6.73 -17.60
C LYS A 60 11.85 5.67 -16.52
N PRO A 61 10.90 5.48 -15.63
CA PRO A 61 11.02 4.48 -14.58
C PRO A 61 11.07 3.06 -15.13
N VAL A 62 11.61 2.15 -14.34
CA VAL A 62 11.33 0.72 -14.51
C VAL A 62 9.90 0.48 -14.03
N ILE A 63 9.10 -0.23 -14.82
CA ILE A 63 7.71 -0.54 -14.48
C ILE A 63 7.62 -2.06 -14.32
N VAL A 64 7.00 -2.52 -13.22
CA VAL A 64 6.76 -3.94 -12.94
C VAL A 64 5.31 -4.19 -12.58
N HIS A 65 4.74 -5.24 -13.16
CA HIS A 65 3.35 -5.64 -13.02
C HIS A 65 3.23 -6.95 -12.24
N GLY A 66 2.14 -7.11 -11.50
CA GLY A 66 1.77 -8.38 -10.85
C GLY A 66 2.95 -9.05 -10.15
N GLY A 67 3.32 -10.25 -10.55
CA GLY A 67 4.41 -11.05 -9.95
C GLY A 67 5.84 -10.69 -10.38
N GLU A 68 6.03 -9.71 -11.25
CA GLU A 68 7.37 -9.31 -11.73
C GLU A 68 8.24 -8.73 -10.61
N THR A 69 9.56 -8.80 -10.79
CA THR A 69 10.56 -8.31 -9.84
C THR A 69 11.49 -7.30 -10.49
N ALA A 70 12.01 -6.36 -9.70
CA ALA A 70 13.01 -5.40 -10.15
C ALA A 70 13.98 -5.02 -9.03
N SER A 71 15.13 -4.46 -9.43
CA SER A 71 16.06 -3.79 -8.51
C SER A 71 16.55 -2.52 -9.17
N VAL A 72 16.33 -1.38 -8.51
CA VAL A 72 16.69 -0.05 -9.01
C VAL A 72 17.26 0.77 -7.85
N GLY A 73 18.43 1.38 -8.04
CA GLY A 73 19.01 2.32 -7.08
C GLY A 73 19.19 1.75 -5.66
N GLY A 74 19.42 0.44 -5.52
CA GLY A 74 19.55 -0.19 -4.20
C GLY A 74 18.22 -0.56 -3.53
N VAL A 75 17.09 -0.30 -4.19
CA VAL A 75 15.78 -0.81 -3.80
C VAL A 75 15.49 -2.09 -4.58
N SER A 76 15.07 -3.16 -3.92
CA SER A 76 14.52 -4.34 -4.58
C SER A 76 13.03 -4.43 -4.35
N ALA A 77 12.29 -4.81 -5.39
CA ALA A 77 10.86 -5.09 -5.36
C ALA A 77 10.62 -6.53 -5.83
N SER A 78 10.00 -7.32 -4.98
CA SER A 78 9.50 -8.66 -5.29
C SER A 78 8.02 -8.74 -5.01
N ALA A 79 7.39 -9.87 -5.34
CA ALA A 79 5.97 -10.03 -5.07
C ALA A 79 5.62 -11.48 -4.71
N VAL A 80 4.54 -11.65 -3.95
CA VAL A 80 3.87 -12.92 -3.76
C VAL A 80 2.44 -12.83 -4.27
N CYS A 81 1.98 -13.89 -4.94
CA CYS A 81 0.64 -13.93 -5.51
C CYS A 81 -0.42 -14.04 -4.41
N SER A 82 -1.51 -13.32 -4.58
CA SER A 82 -2.72 -13.42 -3.79
C SER A 82 -3.94 -13.09 -4.65
N TYR A 83 -5.09 -12.81 -4.03
CA TYR A 83 -6.33 -12.56 -4.77
C TYR A 83 -7.04 -11.30 -4.28
N HIS A 84 -7.70 -10.64 -5.22
CA HIS A 84 -8.52 -9.46 -4.99
C HIS A 84 -9.95 -9.81 -4.52
N ASP A 85 -10.19 -11.06 -4.18
CA ASP A 85 -11.48 -11.57 -3.68
C ASP A 85 -11.31 -12.83 -2.82
N ASP A 86 -12.40 -13.29 -2.24
CA ASP A 86 -12.50 -14.47 -1.38
C ASP A 86 -12.76 -15.79 -2.14
N VAL A 87 -12.75 -15.74 -3.48
CA VAL A 87 -13.02 -16.88 -4.36
C VAL A 87 -11.89 -17.11 -5.36
N GLN A 88 -10.65 -16.92 -4.90
CA GLN A 88 -9.42 -17.18 -5.66
C GLN A 88 -9.34 -16.42 -7.00
N GLY A 89 -9.74 -15.16 -7.00
CA GLY A 89 -9.69 -14.29 -8.16
C GLY A 89 -10.85 -14.44 -9.14
N ALA A 90 -11.86 -15.27 -8.85
CA ALA A 90 -12.96 -15.50 -9.77
C ALA A 90 -13.86 -14.27 -10.01
N LYS A 91 -13.86 -13.30 -9.08
CA LYS A 91 -14.66 -12.07 -9.19
C LYS A 91 -13.84 -10.88 -9.67
N ARG A 92 -12.62 -10.69 -9.15
CA ARG A 92 -11.80 -9.46 -9.32
C ARG A 92 -10.37 -9.73 -9.79
N GLY A 93 -10.02 -10.99 -9.97
CA GLY A 93 -8.71 -11.39 -10.48
C GLY A 93 -7.62 -11.56 -9.41
N PRO A 94 -6.38 -11.71 -9.86
CA PRO A 94 -5.22 -11.82 -8.98
C PRO A 94 -4.87 -10.47 -8.35
N ASN A 95 -4.16 -10.53 -7.24
CA ASN A 95 -3.50 -9.40 -6.59
C ASN A 95 -2.06 -9.81 -6.22
N ALA A 96 -1.10 -8.95 -6.47
CA ALA A 96 0.29 -9.16 -6.08
C ALA A 96 0.59 -8.35 -4.81
N ILE A 97 0.92 -9.04 -3.72
CA ILE A 97 1.45 -8.39 -2.53
C ILE A 97 2.90 -8.03 -2.81
N ARG A 98 3.23 -6.74 -2.85
CA ARG A 98 4.58 -6.24 -3.12
C ARG A 98 5.42 -6.23 -1.86
N ILE A 99 6.67 -6.67 -1.98
CA ILE A 99 7.65 -6.68 -0.90
C ILE A 99 8.86 -5.89 -1.37
N PHE A 100 9.14 -4.80 -0.69
CA PHE A 100 10.31 -3.95 -0.96
C PHE A 100 11.36 -4.16 0.11
N GLU A 101 12.62 -4.29 -0.32
CA GLU A 101 13.78 -4.08 0.55
C GLU A 101 14.37 -2.70 0.23
N ILE A 102 14.26 -1.77 1.17
CA ILE A 102 14.66 -0.37 1.02
C ILE A 102 15.31 0.13 2.31
N ASP A 103 16.55 0.64 2.22
CA ASP A 103 17.34 1.12 3.36
C ASP A 103 17.46 0.09 4.51
N GLY A 104 17.54 -1.22 4.17
CA GLY A 104 17.59 -2.33 5.13
C GLY A 104 16.26 -2.64 5.82
N MET A 105 15.16 -2.05 5.38
CA MET A 105 13.80 -2.30 5.88
C MET A 105 12.99 -3.10 4.88
N LYS A 106 12.12 -3.99 5.40
CA LYS A 106 11.10 -4.70 4.63
C LYS A 106 9.80 -3.90 4.67
N VAL A 107 9.39 -3.38 3.52
CA VAL A 107 8.10 -2.70 3.34
C VAL A 107 7.18 -3.61 2.51
N VAL A 108 5.98 -3.86 3.00
CA VAL A 108 4.96 -4.66 2.33
C VAL A 108 3.81 -3.76 1.90
N HIS A 109 3.47 -3.81 0.61
CA HIS A 109 2.27 -3.18 0.07
C HIS A 109 1.30 -4.29 -0.33
N MET A 110 0.15 -4.32 0.33
CA MET A 110 -0.80 -5.43 0.19
C MET A 110 -1.63 -5.36 -1.10
N GLY A 111 -1.54 -4.26 -1.88
CA GLY A 111 -2.43 -4.04 -3.02
C GLY A 111 -3.89 -4.09 -2.60
N ASP A 112 -4.74 -4.58 -3.49
CA ASP A 112 -6.16 -4.80 -3.20
C ASP A 112 -6.42 -6.21 -2.63
N GLN A 113 -5.79 -6.49 -1.50
CA GLN A 113 -5.96 -7.77 -0.82
C GLN A 113 -7.42 -8.02 -0.48
N GLY A 114 -8.01 -9.08 -1.06
CA GLY A 114 -9.44 -9.41 -0.92
C GLY A 114 -9.73 -10.59 0.02
N CYS A 115 -8.70 -11.31 0.48
CA CYS A 115 -8.85 -12.48 1.33
C CYS A 115 -7.69 -12.61 2.32
N MET A 116 -7.74 -13.60 3.21
CA MET A 116 -6.56 -14.00 3.99
C MET A 116 -5.51 -14.59 3.05
N PRO A 117 -4.27 -14.06 3.02
CA PRO A 117 -3.18 -14.66 2.24
C PRO A 117 -2.92 -16.11 2.70
N ASP A 118 -2.45 -16.94 1.78
CA ASP A 118 -2.05 -18.32 2.14
C ASP A 118 -0.80 -18.35 3.03
N GLU A 119 -0.44 -19.55 3.52
CA GLU A 119 0.69 -19.70 4.45
C GLU A 119 2.03 -19.26 3.83
N ALA A 120 2.23 -19.47 2.54
CA ALA A 120 3.46 -19.09 1.86
C ALA A 120 3.55 -17.55 1.74
N ALA A 121 2.47 -16.90 1.36
CA ALA A 121 2.38 -15.44 1.31
C ALA A 121 2.51 -14.82 2.70
N LEU A 122 1.83 -15.37 3.71
CA LEU A 122 1.97 -14.94 5.11
C LEU A 122 3.40 -15.06 5.61
N ALA A 123 4.09 -16.16 5.31
CA ALA A 123 5.49 -16.34 5.67
C ALA A 123 6.39 -15.29 5.03
N ALA A 124 6.17 -14.96 3.74
CA ALA A 124 6.95 -13.96 3.01
C ALA A 124 6.78 -12.54 3.58
N ILE A 125 5.56 -12.15 3.96
CA ILE A 125 5.26 -10.81 4.49
C ILE A 125 5.49 -10.69 6.01
N SER A 126 5.72 -11.81 6.71
CA SER A 126 5.87 -11.84 8.16
C SER A 126 7.03 -10.96 8.63
N GLY A 127 6.81 -10.26 9.75
CA GLY A 127 7.80 -9.41 10.38
C GLY A 127 8.23 -8.20 9.52
N ALA A 128 7.35 -7.73 8.64
CA ALA A 128 7.60 -6.50 7.89
C ALA A 128 7.86 -5.32 8.84
N ASP A 129 8.79 -4.44 8.47
CA ASP A 129 9.00 -3.19 9.20
C ASP A 129 7.81 -2.25 9.00
N VAL A 130 7.27 -2.21 7.78
CA VAL A 130 6.07 -1.43 7.44
C VAL A 130 5.13 -2.27 6.59
N MET A 131 3.84 -2.23 6.88
CA MET A 131 2.78 -2.83 6.08
C MET A 131 1.75 -1.77 5.68
N LEU A 132 1.58 -1.58 4.37
CA LEU A 132 0.54 -0.76 3.76
C LEU A 132 -0.62 -1.71 3.43
N ILE A 133 -1.79 -1.55 4.09
CA ILE A 133 -2.87 -2.54 4.03
C ILE A 133 -4.22 -1.88 3.77
N PRO A 134 -5.03 -2.39 2.81
CA PRO A 134 -6.39 -1.90 2.59
C PRO A 134 -7.28 -2.25 3.79
N VAL A 135 -8.17 -1.33 4.16
CA VAL A 135 -9.09 -1.51 5.30
C VAL A 135 -10.53 -1.05 4.99
N GLY A 136 -10.77 -0.56 3.77
CA GLY A 136 -12.04 0.05 3.36
C GLY A 136 -13.17 -0.94 3.03
N GLY A 137 -12.90 -2.23 2.95
CA GLY A 137 -13.91 -3.23 2.62
C GLY A 137 -14.48 -3.09 1.21
N THR A 138 -15.67 -3.65 0.95
CA THR A 138 -16.41 -3.69 -0.33
C THR A 138 -15.65 -4.38 -1.46
N TYR A 139 -14.47 -3.91 -1.80
CA TYR A 139 -13.60 -4.47 -2.84
C TYR A 139 -12.44 -5.27 -2.25
N THR A 140 -11.97 -4.88 -1.09
CA THR A 140 -10.83 -5.45 -0.37
C THR A 140 -11.26 -6.05 0.96
N VAL A 141 -10.32 -6.53 1.75
CA VAL A 141 -10.60 -6.86 3.15
C VAL A 141 -11.08 -5.61 3.88
N ASP A 142 -11.99 -5.81 4.81
CA ASP A 142 -12.48 -4.80 5.74
C ASP A 142 -11.54 -4.65 6.96
N ALA A 143 -11.92 -3.82 7.90
CA ALA A 143 -11.18 -3.59 9.13
C ALA A 143 -10.87 -4.89 9.91
N GLN A 144 -11.81 -5.84 9.96
CA GLN A 144 -11.63 -7.11 10.68
C GLN A 144 -10.69 -8.05 9.93
N GLY A 145 -10.87 -8.17 8.62
CA GLY A 145 -9.98 -8.94 7.75
C GLY A 145 -8.55 -8.41 7.79
N ALA A 146 -8.37 -7.10 7.73
CA ALA A 146 -7.05 -6.47 7.85
C ALA A 146 -6.42 -6.75 9.22
N LYS A 147 -7.17 -6.64 10.31
CA LYS A 147 -6.68 -6.99 11.66
C LYS A 147 -6.22 -8.45 11.73
N ALA A 148 -7.00 -9.38 11.19
CA ALA A 148 -6.66 -10.80 11.18
C ALA A 148 -5.35 -11.08 10.42
N ILE A 149 -5.11 -10.39 9.29
CA ILE A 149 -3.85 -10.46 8.54
C ILE A 149 -2.69 -9.91 9.38
N ILE A 150 -2.87 -8.73 10.00
CA ILE A 150 -1.86 -8.08 10.84
C ILE A 150 -1.45 -8.97 12.03
N GLU A 151 -2.40 -9.60 12.69
CA GLU A 151 -2.15 -10.52 13.82
C GLU A 151 -1.30 -11.72 13.41
N ARG A 152 -1.44 -12.21 12.18
CA ARG A 152 -0.64 -13.31 11.64
C ARG A 152 0.71 -12.86 11.12
N ALA A 153 0.76 -11.78 10.35
CA ALA A 153 1.98 -11.26 9.72
C ALA A 153 2.90 -10.51 10.70
N ARG A 154 2.33 -9.92 11.76
CA ARG A 154 3.05 -9.20 12.83
C ARG A 154 4.02 -8.13 12.32
N PRO A 155 3.57 -7.20 11.46
CA PRO A 155 4.39 -6.07 11.07
C PRO A 155 4.67 -5.16 12.27
N ARG A 156 5.79 -4.40 12.22
CA ARG A 156 6.11 -3.43 13.26
C ARG A 156 5.25 -2.15 13.16
N CYS A 157 5.11 -1.63 11.95
CA CYS A 157 4.29 -0.46 11.62
C CYS A 157 3.20 -0.84 10.62
N VAL A 158 2.00 -0.32 10.80
CA VAL A 158 0.86 -0.53 9.91
C VAL A 158 0.32 0.81 9.44
N ILE A 159 0.15 0.96 8.13
CA ILE A 159 -0.45 2.14 7.51
C ILE A 159 -1.72 1.69 6.77
N PRO A 160 -2.92 2.09 7.23
CA PRO A 160 -4.15 1.80 6.51
C PRO A 160 -4.23 2.59 5.22
N MET A 161 -4.74 1.96 4.17
CA MET A 161 -4.96 2.55 2.86
C MET A 161 -6.29 2.09 2.26
N HIS A 162 -6.59 2.52 1.01
CA HIS A 162 -7.80 2.16 0.27
C HIS A 162 -9.06 2.40 1.10
N VAL A 163 -9.18 3.60 1.64
CA VAL A 163 -10.28 4.05 2.51
C VAL A 163 -11.05 5.18 1.87
N LYS A 164 -12.28 5.38 2.35
CA LYS A 164 -13.11 6.52 2.00
C LYS A 164 -12.45 7.81 2.44
N THR A 165 -12.12 8.65 1.48
CA THR A 165 -11.67 10.03 1.67
C THR A 165 -12.80 10.98 1.25
N LYS A 166 -12.61 12.28 1.44
CA LYS A 166 -13.66 13.28 1.17
C LYS A 166 -14.13 13.25 -0.29
N ARG A 167 -13.20 13.14 -1.24
CA ARG A 167 -13.49 13.15 -2.68
C ARG A 167 -13.74 11.77 -3.28
N CYS A 168 -13.30 10.71 -2.63
CA CYS A 168 -13.42 9.34 -3.14
C CYS A 168 -14.90 8.96 -3.37
N PRO A 169 -15.32 8.59 -4.59
CA PRO A 169 -16.72 8.26 -4.89
C PRO A 169 -17.08 6.82 -4.49
N TYR A 170 -16.09 5.95 -4.25
CA TYR A 170 -16.33 4.53 -4.01
C TYR A 170 -17.10 4.27 -2.72
N PRO A 171 -17.95 3.24 -2.68
CA PRO A 171 -18.72 2.84 -1.49
C PRO A 171 -17.87 1.99 -0.53
N ILE A 172 -16.75 2.55 -0.10
CA ILE A 172 -15.80 1.93 0.85
C ILE A 172 -15.84 2.64 2.18
N ASP A 173 -15.38 1.99 3.25
CA ASP A 173 -15.39 2.54 4.59
C ASP A 173 -14.22 3.51 4.83
N LYS A 174 -14.41 4.41 5.79
CA LYS A 174 -13.34 5.23 6.36
C LYS A 174 -12.39 4.37 7.22
N ALA A 175 -11.25 4.93 7.58
CA ALA A 175 -10.29 4.29 8.48
C ALA A 175 -10.79 4.12 9.93
N ASP A 176 -11.87 4.84 10.33
CA ASP A 176 -12.36 4.90 11.72
C ASP A 176 -12.62 3.51 12.32
N ALA A 177 -13.29 2.62 11.58
CA ALA A 177 -13.59 1.26 12.06
C ALA A 177 -12.30 0.48 12.35
N PHE A 178 -11.31 0.60 11.46
CA PHE A 178 -9.99 -0.02 11.63
C PHE A 178 -9.24 0.59 12.82
N LEU A 179 -9.18 1.91 12.93
CA LEU A 179 -8.53 2.59 14.05
C LEU A 179 -9.14 2.18 15.39
N LYS A 180 -10.46 2.04 15.45
CA LYS A 180 -11.17 1.60 16.66
C LYS A 180 -10.77 0.19 17.09
N ILE A 181 -10.78 -0.77 16.17
CA ILE A 181 -10.45 -2.17 16.52
C ILE A 181 -8.97 -2.40 16.80
N MET A 182 -8.10 -1.50 16.29
CA MET A 182 -6.66 -1.51 16.58
C MET A 182 -6.30 -0.71 17.85
N GLY A 183 -7.28 -0.07 18.51
CA GLY A 183 -7.04 0.77 19.69
C GLY A 183 -6.27 2.05 19.41
N ALA A 184 -6.39 2.61 18.20
CA ALA A 184 -5.63 3.75 17.68
C ALA A 184 -6.50 4.97 17.37
N VAL A 185 -7.58 5.18 18.10
CA VAL A 185 -8.61 6.22 17.81
C VAL A 185 -8.11 7.66 17.97
N ASP A 186 -7.10 7.88 18.81
CA ASP A 186 -6.60 9.23 19.15
C ASP A 186 -5.34 9.62 18.35
N ILE A 187 -4.92 8.81 17.35
CA ILE A 187 -3.76 9.14 16.53
C ILE A 187 -4.07 10.29 15.59
N LYS A 188 -3.10 11.20 15.44
CA LYS A 188 -3.20 12.29 14.48
C LYS A 188 -2.59 11.87 13.15
N PRO A 189 -3.25 12.16 12.02
CA PRO A 189 -2.67 11.88 10.71
C PRO A 189 -1.39 12.69 10.49
N VAL A 190 -0.42 12.06 9.80
CA VAL A 190 0.84 12.69 9.40
C VAL A 190 0.88 12.85 7.88
N ASP A 191 1.51 13.92 7.40
CA ASP A 191 1.67 14.17 5.97
C ASP A 191 2.82 13.33 5.38
N VAL A 192 3.87 13.13 6.16
CA VAL A 192 5.09 12.40 5.78
C VAL A 192 5.54 11.54 6.95
N LEU A 193 5.98 10.33 6.66
CA LEU A 193 6.60 9.43 7.63
C LEU A 193 8.07 9.21 7.26
N GLU A 194 8.98 9.75 8.04
CA GLU A 194 10.42 9.55 7.88
C GLU A 194 10.93 8.57 8.93
N MET A 195 11.75 7.60 8.49
CA MET A 195 12.26 6.56 9.38
C MET A 195 13.59 5.96 8.91
N THR A 196 14.27 5.36 9.86
CA THR A 196 15.41 4.45 9.64
C THR A 196 15.06 3.09 10.25
N LYS A 197 15.86 2.08 9.98
CA LYS A 197 15.66 0.72 10.55
C LYS A 197 15.54 0.74 12.10
N ASP A 198 16.24 1.65 12.75
CA ASP A 198 16.29 1.70 14.20
C ASP A 198 15.08 2.41 14.83
N ASN A 199 14.43 3.32 14.09
CA ASN A 199 13.33 4.13 14.62
C ASN A 199 11.98 3.93 13.93
N VAL A 200 11.77 2.79 13.27
CA VAL A 200 10.44 2.44 12.71
C VAL A 200 9.38 2.54 13.81
N PRO A 201 8.28 3.28 13.60
CA PRO A 201 7.19 3.34 14.57
C PRO A 201 6.61 1.96 14.88
N CYS A 202 6.06 1.79 16.09
CA CYS A 202 5.36 0.57 16.45
C CYS A 202 3.84 0.82 16.48
N GLY A 203 3.08 -0.05 15.82
CA GLY A 203 1.62 0.05 15.76
C GLY A 203 1.10 0.80 14.53
N VAL A 204 -0.06 1.43 14.65
CA VAL A 204 -0.73 2.10 13.54
C VAL A 204 -0.24 3.52 13.35
N VAL A 205 0.08 3.87 12.11
CA VAL A 205 0.33 5.26 11.67
C VAL A 205 -0.75 5.62 10.65
N LEU A 206 -1.50 6.68 10.89
CA LEU A 206 -2.47 7.22 9.95
C LEU A 206 -1.80 8.32 9.13
N MET A 207 -1.87 8.23 7.80
CA MET A 207 -1.33 9.23 6.90
C MET A 207 -2.46 10.06 6.29
N LYS A 208 -2.14 11.31 5.91
CA LYS A 208 -3.02 12.12 5.07
C LYS A 208 -2.71 11.88 3.59
N PRO A 209 -3.73 11.76 2.74
CA PRO A 209 -3.51 11.78 1.29
C PRO A 209 -3.05 13.19 0.86
N MET A 210 -2.11 13.26 -0.09
CA MET A 210 -1.50 14.55 -0.51
C MET A 210 -2.51 15.51 -1.15
N ALA A 211 -3.52 15.01 -1.84
CA ALA A 211 -4.46 15.82 -2.62
C ALA A 211 -5.92 15.69 -2.16
N ASP A 212 -6.16 15.15 -0.95
CA ASP A 212 -7.51 14.98 -0.40
C ASP A 212 -7.50 15.08 1.15
N GLU A 213 -8.65 14.84 1.77
CA GLU A 213 -8.87 14.83 3.21
C GLU A 213 -9.51 13.49 3.64
N LEU A 214 -9.16 13.01 4.83
CA LEU A 214 -9.72 11.79 5.44
C LEU A 214 -11.18 11.94 5.88
#